data_35abe8210c91c3f75113e320bb6da0b9
#
_entry.id   35abe8210c91c3f75113e320bb6da0b9
#
_cell.length_a   1.000
_cell.length_b   1.000
_cell.length_c   1.000
_cell.angle_alpha   90.00
_cell.angle_beta   90.00
_cell.angle_gamma   90.00
#
_symmetry.space_group_name_H-M   'P 1'
#
loop_
_entity.id
_entity.type
_entity.pdbx_description
1 polymer ?
#
loop_
_entity_poly.entity_id
_entity_poly.type
_entity_poly.pdbx_seq_one_letter_code
_entity_poly.pdbx_strand_id
1 'polypeptide(L)'
;ILRQIRSDLSDTQVMTFDEINVDVLELKPDKGSAVCSQPLSEISFPKASIVGAINHHGHLTIARGSSQLTEEDTALVFAKNSVTDKVRKLFLA
;
A
#
# COMPACT_ATOMS: atom_id res chain seq x y z
N ILE A 1 -6.28 19.25 -4.20
CA ILE A 1 -7.60 18.62 -4.15
C ILE A 1 -7.46 17.11 -4.16
N LEU A 2 -8.19 16.46 -3.28
CA LEU A 2 -8.19 15.01 -3.17
C LEU A 2 -9.32 14.42 -4.01
N ARG A 3 -8.98 13.48 -4.89
CA ARG A 3 -9.97 12.73 -5.66
C ARG A 3 -9.83 11.24 -5.39
N GLN A 4 -10.95 10.57 -5.24
CA GLN A 4 -10.99 9.13 -5.07
C GLN A 4 -11.31 8.45 -6.38
N ILE A 5 -10.50 7.47 -6.76
CA ILE A 5 -10.67 6.69 -7.98
C ILE A 5 -10.76 5.22 -7.57
N ARG A 6 -11.76 4.53 -8.10
CA ARG A 6 -11.91 3.10 -7.84
C ARG A 6 -11.37 2.31 -9.02
N SER A 7 -10.51 1.33 -8.75
CA SER A 7 -9.98 0.45 -9.78
C SER A 7 -10.96 -0.69 -10.04
N ASP A 8 -11.20 -0.99 -11.31
CA ASP A 8 -12.07 -2.11 -11.71
C ASP A 8 -11.40 -3.46 -11.57
N LEU A 9 -10.08 -3.49 -11.38
CA LEU A 9 -9.30 -4.73 -11.39
C LEU A 9 -9.05 -5.31 -10.02
N SER A 10 -9.38 -4.60 -8.96
CA SER A 10 -9.13 -5.05 -7.61
C SER A 10 -9.94 -4.21 -6.64
N ASP A 11 -9.90 -4.58 -5.36
CA ASP A 11 -10.51 -3.80 -4.30
C ASP A 11 -9.66 -2.58 -3.92
N THR A 12 -8.71 -2.18 -4.75
CA THR A 12 -7.86 -1.04 -4.50
C THR A 12 -8.64 0.26 -4.64
N GLN A 13 -8.60 1.06 -3.61
CA GLN A 13 -9.07 2.44 -3.66
C GLN A 13 -7.86 3.34 -3.85
N VAL A 14 -7.97 4.28 -4.78
CA VAL A 14 -6.89 5.21 -5.09
C VAL A 14 -7.39 6.63 -4.88
N MET A 15 -6.65 7.39 -4.10
CA MET A 15 -6.88 8.81 -3.90
C MET A 15 -5.67 9.56 -4.45
N THR A 16 -5.92 10.55 -5.30
CA THR A 16 -4.84 11.30 -5.93
C THR A 16 -4.82 12.74 -5.44
N PHE A 17 -3.65 13.20 -5.03
CA PHE A 17 -3.40 14.60 -4.74
C PHE A 17 -2.83 15.24 -5.99
N ASP A 18 -3.69 15.95 -6.74
CA ASP A 18 -3.35 16.46 -8.07
C ASP A 18 -2.12 17.37 -8.08
N GLU A 19 -1.93 18.17 -7.03
CA GLU A 19 -0.86 19.17 -7.01
C GLU A 19 0.52 18.60 -6.73
N ILE A 20 0.59 17.44 -6.08
CA ILE A 20 1.88 16.86 -5.67
C ILE A 20 2.14 15.50 -6.30
N ASN A 21 1.25 15.04 -7.17
CA ASN A 21 1.38 13.78 -7.90
C ASN A 21 1.62 12.57 -7.00
N VAL A 22 0.95 12.54 -5.87
CA VAL A 22 1.01 11.42 -4.92
C VAL A 22 -0.34 10.73 -4.87
N ASP A 23 -0.31 9.42 -5.00
CA ASP A 23 -1.48 8.57 -4.81
C ASP A 23 -1.49 8.02 -3.40
N VAL A 24 -2.67 7.91 -2.83
CA VAL A 24 -2.89 7.17 -1.58
C VAL A 24 -3.60 5.88 -1.94
N LEU A 25 -2.94 4.76 -1.70
CA LEU A 25 -3.43 3.45 -2.08
C LEU A 25 -3.88 2.69 -0.85
N GLU A 26 -5.06 2.08 -0.94
CA GLU A 26 -5.54 1.15 0.06
C GLU A 26 -5.40 -0.24 -0.54
N LEU A 27 -4.40 -1.00 -0.08
CA LEU A 27 -4.00 -2.26 -0.69
C LEU A 27 -4.13 -3.41 0.29
N LYS A 28 -4.71 -4.50 -0.19
CA LYS A 28 -4.81 -5.73 0.57
C LYS A 28 -3.85 -6.76 -0.04
N PRO A 29 -2.89 -7.28 0.74
CA PRO A 29 -1.91 -8.23 0.19
C PRO A 29 -2.55 -9.56 -0.18
N ASP A 30 -2.11 -10.12 -1.28
CA ASP A 30 -2.44 -11.51 -1.60
C ASP A 30 -1.64 -12.44 -0.69
N LYS A 31 -2.21 -13.60 -0.40
CA LYS A 31 -1.49 -14.65 0.31
C LYS A 31 -0.25 -15.04 -0.50
N GLY A 32 0.89 -15.03 0.14
CA GLY A 32 2.16 -15.36 -0.52
C GLY A 32 2.81 -14.22 -1.28
N SER A 33 2.26 -13.00 -1.17
CA SER A 33 2.88 -11.83 -1.79
C SER A 33 4.18 -11.44 -1.09
N ALA A 34 5.01 -10.65 -1.78
CA ALA A 34 6.30 -10.21 -1.24
C ALA A 34 6.15 -9.45 0.07
N VAL A 35 5.12 -8.63 0.20
CA VAL A 35 4.91 -7.82 1.41
C VAL A 35 4.54 -8.64 2.64
N CYS A 36 4.11 -9.89 2.45
CA CYS A 36 3.78 -10.79 3.56
C CYS A 36 4.97 -11.64 4.00
N SER A 37 6.06 -11.64 3.25
CA SER A 37 7.19 -12.55 3.49
C SER A 37 8.17 -12.05 4.55
N GLN A 38 8.21 -10.75 4.79
CA GLN A 38 9.20 -10.12 5.65
C GLN A 38 8.64 -8.87 6.31
N PRO A 39 9.27 -8.39 7.40
CA PRO A 39 8.94 -7.06 7.94
C PRO A 39 9.13 -5.97 6.89
N LEU A 40 8.39 -4.89 7.03
CA LEU A 40 8.40 -3.81 6.03
C LEU A 40 9.79 -3.24 5.77
N SER A 41 10.64 -3.17 6.79
CA SER A 41 12.01 -2.66 6.65
C SER A 41 12.87 -3.49 5.70
N GLU A 42 12.51 -4.75 5.48
CA GLU A 42 13.26 -5.67 4.63
C GLU A 42 12.67 -5.82 3.24
N ILE A 43 11.57 -5.15 2.96
CA ILE A 43 10.92 -5.19 1.65
C ILE A 43 11.41 -4.01 0.82
N SER A 44 11.78 -4.31 -0.44
CA SER A 44 12.32 -3.29 -1.34
C SER A 44 11.20 -2.48 -1.98
N PHE A 45 10.61 -1.57 -1.20
CA PHE A 45 9.65 -0.62 -1.75
C PHE A 45 10.35 0.41 -2.64
N PRO A 46 9.67 0.90 -3.69
CA PRO A 46 10.19 2.02 -4.47
C PRO A 46 10.49 3.22 -3.56
N LYS A 47 11.53 3.98 -3.88
CA LYS A 47 11.97 5.11 -3.06
C LYS A 47 10.88 6.19 -2.88
N ALA A 48 10.01 6.33 -3.85
CA ALA A 48 8.96 7.34 -3.82
C ALA A 48 7.66 6.80 -3.22
N SER A 49 7.75 5.83 -2.31
CA SER A 49 6.60 5.26 -1.65
C SER A 49 6.88 5.00 -0.18
N ILE A 50 5.81 4.99 0.62
CA ILE A 50 5.88 4.67 2.03
C ILE A 50 4.57 4.05 2.48
N VAL A 51 4.66 3.02 3.32
CA VAL A 51 3.49 2.47 4.00
C VAL A 51 3.23 3.33 5.24
N GLY A 52 2.10 4.00 5.26
CA GLY A 52 1.76 4.92 6.35
C GLY A 52 1.06 4.25 7.51
N ALA A 53 0.14 3.33 7.22
CA ALA A 53 -0.69 2.70 8.24
C ALA A 53 -1.11 1.31 7.81
N ILE A 54 -1.48 0.50 8.79
CA ILE A 54 -1.96 -0.86 8.59
C ILE A 54 -3.27 -1.01 9.36
N ASN A 55 -4.29 -1.51 8.68
CA ASN A 55 -5.57 -1.83 9.30
C ASN A 55 -5.70 -3.35 9.41
N HIS A 56 -5.80 -3.84 10.64
CA HIS A 56 -5.99 -5.26 10.93
C HIS A 56 -7.32 -5.42 11.65
N HIS A 57 -8.32 -5.97 10.97
CA HIS A 57 -9.65 -6.21 11.53
C HIS A 57 -10.26 -4.97 12.22
N GLY A 58 -10.15 -3.81 11.57
CA GLY A 58 -10.67 -2.57 12.12
C GLY A 58 -9.71 -1.84 13.06
N HIS A 59 -8.59 -2.44 13.40
CA HIS A 59 -7.54 -1.82 14.21
C HIS A 59 -6.52 -1.13 13.33
N LEU A 60 -6.49 0.18 13.38
CA LEU A 60 -5.55 0.98 12.60
C LEU A 60 -4.30 1.27 13.44
N THR A 61 -3.14 0.94 12.90
CA THR A 61 -1.85 1.24 13.53
C THR A 61 -0.95 1.96 12.53
N ILE A 62 -0.04 2.77 13.06
CA ILE A 62 0.97 3.41 12.23
C ILE A 62 2.02 2.36 11.86
N ALA A 63 2.35 2.27 10.57
CA ALA A 63 3.30 1.28 10.08
C ALA A 63 4.72 1.62 10.56
N ARG A 64 5.46 0.57 10.92
CA ARG A 64 6.86 0.66 11.35
C ARG A 64 7.68 -0.32 10.56
N GLY A 65 9.01 -0.15 10.58
CA GLY A 65 9.91 -1.07 9.90
C GLY A 65 9.77 -2.52 10.38
N SER A 66 9.45 -2.71 11.68
CA SER A 66 9.24 -4.03 12.26
C SER A 66 7.85 -4.63 11.96
N SER A 67 6.94 -3.85 11.40
CA SER A 67 5.60 -4.33 11.07
C SER A 67 5.66 -5.36 9.95
N GLN A 68 4.85 -6.40 10.05
CA GLN A 68 4.72 -7.41 9.01
C GLN A 68 3.27 -7.53 8.58
N LEU A 69 3.02 -7.45 7.29
CA LEU A 69 1.67 -7.55 6.73
C LEU A 69 1.25 -9.01 6.61
N THR A 70 -0.05 -9.23 6.77
CA THR A 70 -0.67 -10.52 6.50
C THR A 70 -1.77 -10.34 5.45
N GLU A 71 -2.27 -11.45 4.89
CA GLU A 71 -3.34 -11.40 3.91
C GLU A 71 -4.65 -10.81 4.46
N GLU A 72 -4.78 -10.71 5.78
CA GLU A 72 -5.96 -10.14 6.43
C GLU A 72 -5.84 -8.64 6.67
N ASP A 73 -4.67 -8.07 6.44
CA ASP A 73 -4.41 -6.65 6.67
C ASP A 73 -4.72 -5.82 5.43
N THR A 74 -5.02 -4.55 5.65
CA THR A 74 -5.09 -3.56 4.59
C THR A 74 -4.04 -2.50 4.87
N ALA A 75 -3.20 -2.22 3.88
CA ALA A 75 -2.14 -1.22 4.01
C ALA A 75 -2.55 0.08 3.34
N LEU A 76 -2.28 1.19 4.02
CA LEU A 76 -2.43 2.52 3.44
C LEU A 76 -1.05 2.98 2.99
N VAL A 77 -0.87 3.09 1.68
CA VAL A 77 0.43 3.38 1.08
C VAL A 77 0.38 4.71 0.35
N PHE A 78 1.37 5.55 0.60
CA PHE A 78 1.56 6.79 -0.16
C PHE A 78 2.63 6.55 -1.20
N ALA A 79 2.33 6.85 -2.45
CA ALA A 79 3.27 6.62 -3.55
C ALA A 79 3.13 7.68 -4.62
N LYS A 80 4.25 8.10 -5.22
CA LYS A 80 4.18 8.94 -6.41
C LYS A 80 3.55 8.14 -7.54
N ASN A 81 2.82 8.83 -8.43
CA ASN A 81 2.15 8.18 -9.57
C ASN A 81 3.10 7.29 -10.36
N SER A 82 4.35 7.72 -10.51
CA SER A 82 5.34 7.01 -11.31
C SER A 82 5.70 5.63 -10.77
N VAL A 83 5.44 5.36 -9.47
CA VAL A 83 5.82 4.08 -8.84
C VAL A 83 4.62 3.29 -8.35
N THR A 84 3.41 3.76 -8.58
CA THR A 84 2.18 3.11 -8.11
C THR A 84 2.09 1.66 -8.57
N ASP A 85 2.39 1.37 -9.83
CA ASP A 85 2.31 0.02 -10.35
C ASP A 85 3.34 -0.90 -9.71
N LYS A 86 4.53 -0.39 -9.41
CA LYS A 86 5.57 -1.17 -8.73
C LYS A 86 5.14 -1.53 -7.31
N VAL A 87 4.50 -0.58 -6.63
CA VAL A 87 3.98 -0.83 -5.28
C VAL A 87 2.91 -1.91 -5.33
N ARG A 88 1.96 -1.82 -6.25
CA ARG A 88 0.90 -2.82 -6.37
C ARG A 88 1.43 -4.22 -6.57
N LYS A 89 2.46 -4.36 -7.38
CA LYS A 89 3.06 -5.69 -7.68
C LYS A 89 3.58 -6.37 -6.43
N LEU A 90 4.04 -5.61 -5.45
CA LEU A 90 4.53 -6.18 -4.19
C LEU A 90 3.40 -6.82 -3.38
N PHE A 91 2.16 -6.40 -3.61
CA PHE A 91 0.98 -6.92 -2.92
C PHE A 91 0.31 -8.07 -3.66
N LEU A 92 0.78 -8.40 -4.85
CA LEU A 92 0.26 -9.51 -5.64
C LEU A 92 1.11 -10.76 -5.43
N ALA A 93 0.43 -11.89 -5.42
CA ALA A 93 1.13 -13.18 -5.27
C ALA A 93 1.82 -13.60 -6.56
#